data_ceb090b1994b87f64b62a27f0e7cf241
#
_entry.id   ceb090b1994b87f64b62a27f0e7cf241
#
_cell.length_a   1.000
_cell.length_b   1.000
_cell.length_c   1.000
_cell.angle_alpha   90.00
_cell.angle_beta   90.00
_cell.angle_gamma   90.00
#
_symmetry.space_group_name_H-M   'P 1'
#
loop_
_entity.id
_entity.type
_entity.pdbx_description
1 polymer ?
#
loop_
_entity_poly.entity_id
_entity_poly.type
_entity_poly.pdbx_seq_one_letter_code
_entity_poly.pdbx_strand_id
1 'polypeptide(L)'
;MTQATLKKFGTALGAKISRAYHYTAPENCAPKYAVWQEIMGISMAGDNRSAESGFVIIVDYFTDAEYDTNIDTIETFLDGYGSWTVESVQYETDTGLIHYEWRLEYA
;
A
#
# COMPACT_ATOMS: atom_id res chain seq x y z
N MET A 1 -0.12 -14.71 8.24
CA MET A 1 -0.83 -13.39 8.18
C MET A 1 -1.95 -13.40 9.21
N THR A 2 -1.98 -12.41 10.07
CA THR A 2 -3.07 -12.30 11.04
C THR A 2 -3.84 -11.00 10.80
N GLN A 3 -5.10 -10.98 11.20
CA GLN A 3 -5.92 -9.78 11.08
C GLN A 3 -5.36 -8.63 11.93
N ALA A 4 -4.80 -8.96 13.08
CA ALA A 4 -4.18 -7.96 13.94
C ALA A 4 -2.97 -7.29 13.25
N THR A 5 -2.17 -8.04 12.52
CA THR A 5 -1.03 -7.50 11.78
C THR A 5 -1.50 -6.58 10.65
N LEU A 6 -2.53 -6.99 9.91
CA LEU A 6 -3.12 -6.14 8.86
C LEU A 6 -3.67 -4.84 9.44
N LYS A 7 -4.36 -4.93 10.57
CA LYS A 7 -4.92 -3.75 11.21
C LYS A 7 -3.81 -2.78 11.66
N LYS A 8 -2.72 -3.31 12.19
CA LYS A 8 -1.56 -2.49 12.56
C LYS A 8 -0.95 -1.76 11.37
N PHE A 9 -0.81 -2.48 10.25
CA PHE A 9 -0.29 -1.86 9.02
C PHE A 9 -1.20 -0.71 8.58
N GLY A 10 -2.50 -0.93 8.51
CA GLY A 10 -3.44 0.09 8.08
C GLY A 10 -3.48 1.29 9.00
N THR A 11 -3.43 1.06 10.31
CA THR A 11 -3.39 2.15 11.30
C THR A 11 -2.13 2.98 11.15
N ALA A 12 -0.99 2.32 10.95
CA ALA A 12 0.29 3.00 10.78
C ALA A 12 0.35 3.81 9.48
N LEU A 13 -0.19 3.25 8.39
CA LEU A 13 -0.27 3.97 7.12
C LEU A 13 -1.17 5.21 7.27
N GLY A 14 -2.31 5.06 7.95
CA GLY A 14 -3.24 6.16 8.20
C GLY A 14 -2.64 7.27 9.05
N ALA A 15 -1.63 6.97 9.86
CA ALA A 15 -0.91 7.99 10.61
C ALA A 15 0.05 8.80 9.72
N LYS A 16 0.43 8.26 8.56
CA LYS A 16 1.33 8.94 7.63
C LYS A 16 0.57 9.65 6.51
N ILE A 17 -0.49 9.03 6.01
CA ILE A 17 -1.35 9.56 4.95
C ILE A 17 -2.75 9.64 5.50
N SER A 18 -3.26 10.84 5.68
CA SER A 18 -4.54 11.05 6.38
C SER A 18 -5.74 10.42 5.68
N ARG A 19 -5.71 10.31 4.36
CA ARG A 19 -6.76 9.62 3.59
C ARG A 19 -6.20 8.29 3.09
N ALA A 20 -6.18 7.28 3.96
CA ALA A 20 -5.74 5.94 3.63
C ALA A 20 -6.87 4.96 3.93
N TYR A 21 -7.21 4.14 2.94
CA TYR A 21 -8.37 3.26 2.99
C TYR A 21 -7.97 1.83 2.68
N HIS A 22 -8.65 0.89 3.33
CA HIS A 22 -8.45 -0.54 3.10
C HIS A 22 -9.46 -1.00 2.05
N TYR A 23 -8.97 -1.59 0.97
CA TYR A 23 -9.70 -2.14 -0.19
C TYR A 23 -10.26 -1.09 -1.13
N THR A 24 -11.00 -0.10 -0.65
CA THR A 24 -11.64 0.87 -1.53
C THR A 24 -11.77 2.22 -0.84
N ALA A 25 -11.69 3.29 -1.62
CA ALA A 25 -11.92 4.65 -1.14
C ALA A 25 -13.38 5.03 -1.32
N PRO A 26 -13.88 6.00 -0.53
CA PRO A 26 -15.22 6.54 -0.76
C PRO A 26 -15.34 7.15 -2.15
N GLU A 27 -16.56 7.13 -2.71
CA GLU A 27 -16.84 7.83 -3.94
C GLU A 27 -16.53 9.32 -3.78
N ASN A 28 -16.01 9.93 -4.83
CA ASN A 28 -15.65 11.35 -4.86
C ASN A 28 -14.64 11.72 -3.77
N CYS A 29 -13.76 10.78 -3.42
CA CYS A 29 -12.68 11.05 -2.49
C CYS A 29 -11.76 12.15 -3.05
N ALA A 30 -11.43 13.13 -2.21
CA ALA A 30 -10.52 14.19 -2.62
C ALA A 30 -9.13 13.62 -2.95
N PRO A 31 -8.39 14.25 -3.87
CA PRO A 31 -7.04 13.81 -4.20
C PRO A 31 -6.11 13.70 -3.00
N LYS A 32 -4.99 13.00 -3.19
CA LYS A 32 -4.00 12.69 -2.17
C LYS A 32 -4.54 11.66 -1.18
N TYR A 33 -5.00 10.54 -1.73
CA TYR A 33 -5.46 9.41 -0.92
C TYR A 33 -4.77 8.13 -1.33
N ALA A 34 -4.65 7.23 -0.36
CA ALA A 34 -4.08 5.90 -0.57
C ALA A 34 -5.14 4.83 -0.38
N VAL A 35 -5.01 3.76 -1.14
CA VAL A 35 -5.82 2.55 -0.99
C VAL A 35 -4.86 1.38 -0.90
N TRP A 36 -5.05 0.50 0.06
CA TRP A 36 -4.17 -0.65 0.21
C TRP A 36 -4.98 -1.93 0.38
N GLN A 37 -4.38 -3.04 -0.04
CA GLN A 37 -5.00 -4.34 0.15
C GLN A 37 -3.95 -5.43 0.19
N GLU A 38 -4.19 -6.44 0.99
CA GLU A 38 -3.44 -7.68 0.95
C GLU A 38 -3.92 -8.51 -0.23
N ILE A 39 -3.01 -9.13 -0.96
CA ILE A 39 -3.38 -9.92 -2.14
C ILE A 39 -3.00 -11.38 -2.01
N MET A 40 -2.04 -11.73 -1.16
CA MET A 40 -1.64 -13.12 -0.92
C MET A 40 -0.77 -13.21 0.31
N GLY A 41 -0.74 -14.39 0.90
CA GLY A 41 0.23 -14.72 1.94
C GLY A 41 1.53 -15.23 1.33
N ILE A 42 2.61 -15.11 2.07
CA ILE A 42 3.90 -15.67 1.70
C ILE A 42 4.18 -16.83 2.65
N SER A 43 4.37 -18.04 2.10
CA SER A 43 4.77 -19.19 2.88
C SER A 43 6.28 -19.29 2.93
N MET A 44 6.83 -19.55 4.09
CA MET A 44 8.24 -19.91 4.19
C MET A 44 8.42 -21.34 3.70
N ALA A 45 9.26 -21.48 2.68
CA ALA A 45 9.59 -22.80 2.17
C ALA A 45 10.39 -23.57 3.20
N GLY A 46 10.24 -24.88 3.24
CA GLY A 46 11.14 -25.74 3.97
C GLY A 46 10.50 -26.65 4.99
N ASP A 47 9.28 -26.44 5.39
CA ASP A 47 8.53 -27.42 6.16
C ASP A 47 7.12 -27.52 5.58
N ASN A 48 6.41 -28.56 5.94
CA ASN A 48 5.10 -28.83 5.38
C ASN A 48 3.98 -28.14 6.15
N ARG A 49 4.31 -27.13 6.92
CA ARG A 49 3.31 -26.40 7.67
C ARG A 49 3.04 -25.07 7.01
N SER A 50 1.79 -24.67 7.04
CA SER A 50 1.41 -23.32 6.61
C SER A 50 1.86 -22.33 7.65
N ALA A 51 3.15 -22.14 7.78
CA ALA A 51 3.67 -21.04 8.59
C ALA A 51 3.75 -19.83 7.68
N GLU A 52 2.69 -19.09 7.61
CA GLU A 52 2.74 -17.80 6.95
C GLU A 52 3.59 -16.86 7.78
N SER A 53 4.72 -16.45 7.22
CA SER A 53 5.58 -15.49 7.89
C SER A 53 5.48 -14.11 7.29
N GLY A 54 4.68 -13.94 6.23
CA GLY A 54 4.51 -12.64 5.59
C GLY A 54 3.36 -12.64 4.62
N PHE A 55 3.21 -11.54 3.91
CA PHE A 55 2.15 -11.39 2.91
C PHE A 55 2.50 -10.27 1.95
N VAL A 56 1.79 -10.22 0.82
CA VAL A 56 1.98 -9.19 -0.19
C VAL A 56 0.85 -8.19 -0.08
N ILE A 57 1.24 -6.92 -0.02
CA ILE A 57 0.31 -5.79 0.01
C ILE A 57 0.53 -4.94 -1.23
N ILE A 58 -0.55 -4.54 -1.85
CA ILE A 58 -0.53 -3.51 -2.88
C ILE A 58 -0.96 -2.20 -2.24
N VAL A 59 -0.19 -1.15 -2.49
CA VAL A 59 -0.54 0.21 -2.05
C VAL A 59 -0.68 1.07 -3.29
N ASP A 60 -1.83 1.70 -3.44
CA ASP A 60 -2.11 2.65 -4.51
C ASP A 60 -2.21 4.05 -3.91
N TYR A 61 -1.66 5.03 -4.60
CA TYR A 61 -1.77 6.42 -4.18
C TYR A 61 -2.17 7.29 -5.36
N PHE A 62 -3.12 8.17 -5.15
CA PHE A 62 -3.71 9.02 -6.17
C PHE A 62 -3.53 10.48 -5.80
N THR A 63 -2.88 11.25 -6.66
CA THR A 63 -2.60 12.66 -6.38
C THR A 63 -2.80 13.51 -7.64
N ASP A 64 -3.25 14.72 -7.43
CA ASP A 64 -3.34 15.74 -8.49
C ASP A 64 -2.08 16.62 -8.54
N ALA A 65 -1.15 16.41 -7.63
CA ALA A 65 0.05 17.24 -7.52
C ALA A 65 1.27 16.54 -8.11
N GLU A 66 1.93 17.21 -9.03
CA GLU A 66 3.26 16.84 -9.47
C GLU A 66 4.24 17.07 -8.30
N TYR A 67 5.22 16.20 -8.14
CA TYR A 67 6.23 16.28 -7.05
C TYR A 67 5.62 16.25 -5.64
N ASP A 68 4.61 15.40 -5.46
CA ASP A 68 3.96 15.23 -4.16
C ASP A 68 4.89 14.51 -3.18
N THR A 69 5.24 15.17 -2.08
CA THR A 69 6.15 14.60 -1.08
C THR A 69 5.55 13.41 -0.33
N ASN A 70 4.25 13.18 -0.42
CA ASN A 70 3.63 11.98 0.14
C ASN A 70 4.17 10.70 -0.51
N ILE A 71 4.68 10.79 -1.76
CA ILE A 71 5.33 9.66 -2.40
C ILE A 71 6.55 9.22 -1.58
N ASP A 72 7.40 10.18 -1.20
CA ASP A 72 8.57 9.90 -0.38
C ASP A 72 8.17 9.36 0.99
N THR A 73 7.11 9.90 1.56
CA THR A 73 6.59 9.46 2.86
C THR A 73 6.15 8.00 2.80
N ILE A 74 5.41 7.62 1.75
CA ILE A 74 4.96 6.25 1.57
C ILE A 74 6.13 5.31 1.40
N GLU A 75 7.11 5.67 0.56
CA GLU A 75 8.26 4.80 0.31
C GLU A 75 9.11 4.62 1.57
N THR A 76 9.32 5.67 2.32
CA THR A 76 10.03 5.58 3.61
C THR A 76 9.25 4.70 4.60
N PHE A 77 7.92 4.82 4.61
CA PHE A 77 7.07 3.97 5.44
C PHE A 77 7.22 2.50 5.05
N LEU A 78 7.17 2.21 3.75
CA LEU A 78 7.28 0.83 3.26
C LEU A 78 8.64 0.21 3.59
N ASP A 79 9.71 1.01 3.62
CA ASP A 79 11.05 0.55 4.02
C ASP A 79 11.03 -0.11 5.40
N GLY A 80 10.14 0.30 6.28
CA GLY A 80 10.03 -0.26 7.62
C GLY A 80 9.32 -1.61 7.67
N TYR A 81 8.76 -2.09 6.57
CA TYR A 81 7.90 -3.29 6.57
C TYR A 81 8.39 -4.41 5.68
N GLY A 82 9.29 -4.16 4.76
CA GLY A 82 9.80 -5.22 3.89
C GLY A 82 10.35 -4.69 2.59
N SER A 83 10.46 -5.59 1.61
CA SER A 83 10.91 -5.24 0.26
C SER A 83 9.75 -4.73 -0.56
N TRP A 84 9.97 -3.64 -1.27
CA TRP A 84 8.92 -3.08 -2.12
C TRP A 84 9.47 -2.69 -3.48
N THR A 85 8.57 -2.64 -4.46
CA THR A 85 8.87 -2.16 -5.81
C THR A 85 7.75 -1.24 -6.26
N VAL A 86 8.10 -0.28 -7.12
CA VAL A 86 7.11 0.51 -7.83
C VAL A 86 6.63 -0.34 -9.01
N GLU A 87 5.34 -0.70 -9.01
CA GLU A 87 4.77 -1.51 -10.09
C GLU A 87 4.36 -0.65 -11.27
N SER A 88 3.78 0.52 -11.01
CA SER A 88 3.41 1.43 -12.08
C SER A 88 3.23 2.85 -11.57
N VAL A 89 3.41 3.79 -12.49
CA VAL A 89 3.07 5.19 -12.31
C VAL A 89 2.34 5.61 -13.58
N GLN A 90 1.08 6.03 -13.45
CA GLN A 90 0.25 6.38 -14.60
C GLN A 90 -0.50 7.68 -14.36
N TYR A 91 -0.55 8.51 -15.38
CA TYR A 91 -1.43 9.66 -15.37
C TYR A 91 -2.79 9.25 -15.97
N GLU A 92 -3.85 9.43 -15.19
CA GLU A 92 -5.21 9.08 -15.61
C GLU A 92 -5.89 10.33 -16.16
N THR A 93 -6.08 10.38 -17.48
CA THR A 93 -6.60 11.57 -18.14
C THR A 93 -8.07 11.88 -17.81
N ASP A 94 -8.84 10.85 -17.46
CA ASP A 94 -10.27 11.03 -17.12
C ASP A 94 -10.47 11.63 -15.73
N THR A 95 -9.54 11.42 -14.82
CA THR A 95 -9.61 11.95 -13.45
C THR A 95 -8.65 13.11 -13.21
N GLY A 96 -7.62 13.24 -14.03
CA GLY A 96 -6.55 14.22 -13.80
C GLY A 96 -5.63 13.82 -12.65
N LEU A 97 -5.62 12.54 -12.28
CA LEU A 97 -4.82 12.07 -11.16
C LEU A 97 -3.62 11.27 -11.65
N ILE A 98 -2.53 11.36 -10.89
CA ILE A 98 -1.37 10.51 -11.06
C ILE A 98 -1.56 9.34 -10.12
N HIS A 99 -1.50 8.13 -10.64
CA HIS A 99 -1.72 6.90 -9.87
C HIS A 99 -0.40 6.16 -9.71
N TYR A 100 0.05 6.03 -8.48
CA TYR A 100 1.24 5.26 -8.10
C TYR A 100 0.78 3.93 -7.53
N GLU A 101 1.48 2.86 -7.90
CA GLU A 101 1.20 1.54 -7.35
C GLU A 101 2.50 0.91 -6.87
N TRP A 102 2.54 0.48 -5.61
CA TRP A 102 3.64 -0.25 -5.02
C TRP A 102 3.23 -1.65 -4.64
N ARG A 103 4.16 -2.56 -4.78
CA ARG A 103 4.02 -3.93 -4.27
C ARG A 103 4.98 -4.09 -3.11
N LEU A 104 4.45 -4.43 -1.95
CA LEU A 104 5.23 -4.65 -0.73
C LEU A 104 5.19 -6.12 -0.36
N GLU A 105 6.35 -6.73 -0.17
CA GLU A 105 6.47 -8.05 0.44
C GLU A 105 6.72 -7.84 1.92
N TYR A 106 5.66 -7.91 2.70
CA TYR A 106 5.70 -7.72 4.14
C TYR A 106 6.27 -8.98 4.78
N ALA A 107 7.34 -8.85 5.51
CA ALA A 107 8.00 -9.99 6.12
C ALA A 107 7.88 -9.98 7.66
#